data_47306b25868877be0d875620bd1c1a4a
#
_entry.id   47306b25868877be0d875620bd1c1a4a
#
_cell.length_a   1.000
_cell.length_b   1.000
_cell.length_c   1.000
_cell.angle_alpha   90.00
_cell.angle_beta   90.00
_cell.angle_gamma   90.00
#
_symmetry.space_group_name_H-M   'P 1'
#
loop_
_entity.id
_entity.type
_entity.pdbx_description
1 polymer ?
#
loop_
_entity_poly.entity_id
_entity_poly.type
_entity_poly.pdbx_seq_one_letter_code
_entity_poly.pdbx_strand_id
1 'polypeptide(L)'
;MKKVGIVVAALLCVALVCSGFYLAKNHAETHSGENVQLTKVQKIIMRDLENDYPATPREVVKFYNQIITVYYGEDYTDEEFSSLVLQARQVMDKELLENNPETDYKEAVRKDVANYKERSRTIRQTSVCDTNEVLYLTDKNNGDELAYVTASYFVQEKKKFDKTYQKYVLRKDDEGNWKILNYYQIEGSPSEEDDD
;
A
#
# COMPACT_ATOMS: atom_id res chain seq x y z
N MET A 1 -12.23 6.83 31.90
CA MET A 1 -12.22 8.22 31.42
C MET A 1 -11.00 8.59 30.56
N LYS A 2 -9.82 7.93 30.68
CA LYS A 2 -8.62 8.25 29.85
C LYS A 2 -8.73 7.82 28.37
N LYS A 3 -9.47 6.76 28.05
CA LYS A 3 -9.62 6.25 26.67
C LYS A 3 -10.52 7.12 25.78
N VAL A 4 -11.49 7.81 26.34
CA VAL A 4 -12.38 8.74 25.59
C VAL A 4 -11.63 9.99 25.15
N GLY A 5 -10.68 10.49 25.96
CA GLY A 5 -9.88 11.65 25.62
C GLY A 5 -8.94 11.44 24.42
N ILE A 6 -8.41 10.22 24.25
CA ILE A 6 -7.50 9.89 23.13
C ILE A 6 -8.27 9.81 21.80
N VAL A 7 -9.48 9.24 21.82
CA VAL A 7 -10.33 9.17 20.62
C VAL A 7 -10.80 10.56 20.18
N VAL A 8 -11.16 11.41 21.13
CA VAL A 8 -11.56 12.81 20.86
C VAL A 8 -10.38 13.62 20.34
N ALA A 9 -9.16 13.42 20.85
CA ALA A 9 -7.96 14.09 20.36
C ALA A 9 -7.61 13.64 18.92
N ALA A 10 -7.72 12.35 18.59
CA ALA A 10 -7.49 11.83 17.25
C ALA A 10 -8.52 12.39 16.25
N LEU A 11 -9.80 12.43 16.60
CA LEU A 11 -10.85 13.03 15.77
C LEU A 11 -10.64 14.54 15.56
N LEU A 12 -10.15 15.27 16.57
CA LEU A 12 -9.82 16.69 16.45
C LEU A 12 -8.62 16.93 15.51
N CYS A 13 -7.59 16.07 15.53
CA CYS A 13 -6.46 16.17 14.61
C CYS A 13 -6.89 15.92 13.17
N VAL A 14 -7.73 14.92 12.91
CA VAL A 14 -8.28 14.65 11.57
C VAL A 14 -9.15 15.82 11.10
N ALA A 15 -10.00 16.38 11.97
CA ALA A 15 -10.82 17.55 11.64
C ALA A 15 -9.98 18.79 11.32
N LEU A 16 -8.86 19.01 12.02
CA LEU A 16 -7.95 20.15 11.76
C LEU A 16 -7.20 19.99 10.43
N VAL A 17 -6.77 18.79 10.08
CA VAL A 17 -6.13 18.50 8.78
C VAL A 17 -7.16 18.67 7.65
N CYS A 18 -8.38 18.15 7.81
CA CYS A 18 -9.45 18.31 6.83
C CYS A 18 -9.90 19.78 6.70
N SER A 19 -10.00 20.53 7.82
CA SER A 19 -10.39 21.93 7.77
C SER A 19 -9.28 22.82 7.20
N GLY A 20 -8.02 22.55 7.50
CA GLY A 20 -6.88 23.24 6.88
C GLY A 20 -6.83 23.02 5.37
N PHE A 21 -7.10 21.81 4.92
CA PHE A 21 -7.17 21.46 3.51
C PHE A 21 -8.39 22.10 2.80
N TYR A 22 -9.55 22.11 3.48
CA TYR A 22 -10.76 22.75 2.97
C TYR A 22 -10.59 24.27 2.84
N LEU A 23 -9.94 24.92 3.80
CA LEU A 23 -9.61 26.35 3.76
C LEU A 23 -8.57 26.65 2.66
N ALA A 24 -7.55 25.81 2.50
CA ALA A 24 -6.57 25.94 1.41
C ALA A 24 -7.22 25.77 0.03
N LYS A 25 -8.16 24.82 -0.12
CA LYS A 25 -8.93 24.64 -1.34
C LYS A 25 -9.80 25.87 -1.67
N ASN A 26 -10.52 26.40 -0.68
CA ASN A 26 -11.37 27.59 -0.90
C ASN A 26 -10.55 28.88 -1.16
N HIS A 27 -9.32 28.99 -0.63
CA HIS A 27 -8.42 30.11 -0.99
C HIS A 27 -7.81 29.93 -2.39
N ALA A 28 -7.67 28.70 -2.90
CA ALA A 28 -7.18 28.44 -4.26
C ALA A 28 -8.22 28.75 -5.33
N GLU A 29 -9.52 28.70 -5.02
CA GLU A 29 -10.60 29.02 -5.97
C GLU A 29 -10.69 30.52 -6.30
N THR A 30 -10.00 31.41 -5.57
CA THR A 30 -9.99 32.86 -5.82
C THR A 30 -8.82 33.35 -6.70
N HIS A 31 -7.87 32.50 -7.04
CA HIS A 31 -6.79 32.85 -7.94
C HIS A 31 -6.56 31.78 -9.03
N SER A 32 -7.02 32.13 -10.23
CA SER A 32 -6.65 31.58 -11.55
C SER A 32 -6.60 30.04 -11.69
N GLY A 33 -7.31 29.53 -12.71
CA GLY A 33 -7.39 28.14 -13.15
C GLY A 33 -6.05 27.47 -13.48
N GLU A 34 -5.17 27.32 -12.50
CA GLU A 34 -4.10 26.34 -12.55
C GLU A 34 -4.66 24.99 -12.18
N ASN A 35 -4.61 24.05 -13.12
CA ASN A 35 -4.82 22.64 -12.86
C ASN A 35 -3.76 22.19 -11.84
N VAL A 36 -4.07 22.18 -10.54
CA VAL A 36 -3.20 21.65 -9.50
C VAL A 36 -3.07 20.16 -9.75
N GLN A 37 -2.00 19.76 -10.42
CA GLN A 37 -1.71 18.36 -10.68
C GLN A 37 -1.19 17.72 -9.38
N LEU A 38 -2.04 16.88 -8.77
CA LEU A 38 -1.66 16.15 -7.56
C LEU A 38 -0.40 15.31 -7.80
N THR A 39 0.53 15.32 -6.85
CA THR A 39 1.69 14.43 -6.84
C THR A 39 1.26 12.98 -6.70
N LYS A 40 2.17 12.02 -6.95
CA LYS A 40 1.89 10.59 -6.73
C LYS A 40 1.59 10.31 -5.26
N VAL A 41 2.32 10.97 -4.35
CA VAL A 41 2.09 10.92 -2.90
C VAL A 41 0.66 11.34 -2.56
N GLN A 42 0.26 12.54 -3.01
CA GLN A 42 -1.08 13.08 -2.74
C GLN A 42 -2.19 12.21 -3.30
N LYS A 43 -2.04 11.64 -4.50
CA LYS A 43 -3.02 10.72 -5.09
C LYS A 43 -3.29 9.50 -4.22
N ILE A 44 -2.24 8.95 -3.58
CA ILE A 44 -2.38 7.81 -2.67
C ILE A 44 -3.03 8.23 -1.37
N ILE A 45 -2.52 9.29 -0.73
CA ILE A 45 -3.00 9.75 0.58
C ILE A 45 -4.48 10.16 0.53
N MET A 46 -4.90 10.76 -0.59
CA MET A 46 -6.27 11.26 -0.78
C MET A 46 -7.24 10.20 -1.27
N ARG A 47 -6.81 8.96 -1.52
CA ARG A 47 -7.73 7.91 -1.91
C ARG A 47 -8.64 7.53 -0.76
N ASP A 48 -9.92 7.61 -1.00
CA ASP A 48 -10.98 7.24 -0.05
C ASP A 48 -11.23 5.72 -0.12
N LEU A 49 -10.53 4.97 0.74
CA LEU A 49 -10.68 3.52 0.82
C LEU A 49 -11.97 3.07 1.54
N GLU A 50 -12.73 3.96 2.15
CA GLU A 50 -14.05 3.62 2.70
C GLU A 50 -15.09 3.52 1.58
N ASN A 51 -15.01 4.42 0.58
CA ASN A 51 -15.99 4.49 -0.52
C ASN A 51 -15.46 3.94 -1.85
N ASP A 52 -14.13 3.87 -2.04
CA ASP A 52 -13.46 3.40 -3.26
C ASP A 52 -12.40 2.33 -2.94
N TYR A 53 -12.82 1.28 -2.21
CA TYR A 53 -11.93 0.15 -1.89
C TYR A 53 -11.64 -0.68 -3.15
N PRO A 54 -10.39 -1.19 -3.36
CA PRO A 54 -10.07 -2.06 -4.47
C PRO A 54 -10.93 -3.34 -4.48
N ALA A 55 -11.73 -3.55 -5.52
CA ALA A 55 -12.74 -4.59 -5.57
C ALA A 55 -12.18 -6.01 -5.74
N THR A 56 -10.96 -6.16 -6.23
CA THR A 56 -10.35 -7.47 -6.53
C THR A 56 -8.99 -7.63 -5.84
N PRO A 57 -8.53 -8.88 -5.57
CA PRO A 57 -7.20 -9.13 -5.01
C PRO A 57 -6.08 -8.47 -5.83
N ARG A 58 -6.21 -8.48 -7.15
CA ARG A 58 -5.27 -7.82 -8.07
C ARG A 58 -5.20 -6.31 -7.85
N GLU A 59 -6.34 -5.66 -7.69
CA GLU A 59 -6.40 -4.20 -7.47
C GLU A 59 -5.86 -3.83 -6.10
N VAL A 60 -6.08 -4.66 -5.07
CA VAL A 60 -5.45 -4.49 -3.75
C VAL A 60 -3.92 -4.52 -3.87
N VAL A 61 -3.38 -5.54 -4.55
CA VAL A 61 -1.92 -5.65 -4.76
C VAL A 61 -1.39 -4.51 -5.62
N LYS A 62 -2.12 -4.08 -6.66
CA LYS A 62 -1.74 -2.91 -7.47
C LYS A 62 -1.67 -1.64 -6.63
N PHE A 63 -2.66 -1.41 -5.78
CA PHE A 63 -2.68 -0.25 -4.90
C PHE A 63 -1.53 -0.29 -3.89
N TYR A 64 -1.28 -1.44 -3.26
CA TYR A 64 -0.15 -1.61 -2.36
C TYR A 64 1.19 -1.38 -3.06
N ASN A 65 1.34 -1.86 -4.30
CA ASN A 65 2.53 -1.62 -5.13
C ASN A 65 2.73 -0.14 -5.49
N GLN A 66 1.67 0.64 -5.66
CA GLN A 66 1.78 2.09 -5.82
C GLN A 66 2.37 2.75 -4.58
N ILE A 67 1.94 2.33 -3.38
CA ILE A 67 2.49 2.82 -2.11
C ILE A 67 3.97 2.46 -1.99
N ILE A 68 4.34 1.20 -2.26
CA ILE A 68 5.74 0.75 -2.26
C ILE A 68 6.58 1.58 -3.23
N THR A 69 6.09 1.82 -4.45
CA THR A 69 6.81 2.62 -5.45
C THR A 69 7.05 4.05 -4.96
N VAL A 70 6.08 4.62 -4.25
CA VAL A 70 6.21 5.96 -3.66
C VAL A 70 7.21 5.96 -2.51
N TYR A 71 7.19 4.96 -1.62
CA TYR A 71 8.16 4.85 -0.53
C TYR A 71 9.62 4.91 -1.00
N TYR A 72 9.92 4.25 -2.11
CA TYR A 72 11.30 4.13 -2.61
C TYR A 72 11.68 5.14 -3.68
N GLY A 73 10.71 5.83 -4.29
CA GLY A 73 10.96 6.62 -5.48
C GLY A 73 10.59 8.10 -5.40
N GLU A 74 9.82 8.52 -4.40
CA GLU A 74 9.36 9.91 -4.29
C GLU A 74 9.90 10.56 -3.01
N ASP A 75 9.90 11.88 -3.00
CA ASP A 75 10.13 12.66 -1.78
C ASP A 75 8.79 12.95 -1.09
N TYR A 76 8.78 12.83 0.23
CA TYR A 76 7.60 13.07 1.08
C TYR A 76 8.02 13.59 2.46
N THR A 77 7.12 14.31 3.12
CA THR A 77 7.30 14.77 4.51
C THR A 77 7.04 13.64 5.51
N ASP A 78 7.33 13.85 6.78
CA ASP A 78 7.04 12.86 7.84
C ASP A 78 5.53 12.67 8.04
N GLU A 79 4.72 13.69 7.83
CA GLU A 79 3.26 13.63 7.86
C GLU A 79 2.72 12.82 6.68
N GLU A 80 3.23 13.08 5.47
CA GLU A 80 2.88 12.32 4.27
C GLU A 80 3.30 10.85 4.40
N PHE A 81 4.51 10.57 4.94
CA PHE A 81 4.92 9.21 5.24
C PHE A 81 3.97 8.51 6.20
N SER A 82 3.55 9.18 7.28
CA SER A 82 2.59 8.62 8.23
C SER A 82 1.25 8.31 7.57
N SER A 83 0.79 9.19 6.68
CA SER A 83 -0.44 9.00 5.91
C SER A 83 -0.32 7.84 4.90
N LEU A 84 0.82 7.70 4.22
CA LEU A 84 1.10 6.57 3.33
C LEU A 84 1.09 5.23 4.09
N VAL A 85 1.66 5.21 5.33
CA VAL A 85 1.61 4.02 6.19
C VAL A 85 0.16 3.67 6.55
N LEU A 86 -0.67 4.65 6.90
CA LEU A 86 -2.08 4.40 7.17
C LEU A 86 -2.80 3.81 5.96
N GLN A 87 -2.57 4.35 4.77
CA GLN A 87 -3.14 3.81 3.51
C GLN A 87 -2.68 2.36 3.25
N ALA A 88 -1.40 2.06 3.47
CA ALA A 88 -0.88 0.70 3.32
C ALA A 88 -1.56 -0.27 4.30
N ARG A 89 -1.73 0.15 5.55
CA ARG A 89 -2.31 -0.68 6.62
C ARG A 89 -3.80 -0.94 6.42
N GLN A 90 -4.54 -0.07 5.74
CA GLN A 90 -5.96 -0.28 5.42
C GLN A 90 -6.20 -1.48 4.49
N VAL A 91 -5.21 -1.85 3.68
CA VAL A 91 -5.30 -3.02 2.79
C VAL A 91 -4.66 -4.28 3.37
N MET A 92 -4.18 -4.24 4.62
CA MET A 92 -3.63 -5.38 5.34
C MET A 92 -4.70 -6.10 6.15
N ASP A 93 -4.58 -7.42 6.25
CA ASP A 93 -5.40 -8.26 7.10
C ASP A 93 -5.11 -8.00 8.59
N LYS A 94 -6.11 -8.25 9.45
CA LYS A 94 -5.99 -8.08 10.89
C LYS A 94 -4.82 -8.85 11.50
N GLU A 95 -4.57 -10.07 11.01
CA GLU A 95 -3.47 -10.90 11.50
C GLU A 95 -2.11 -10.32 11.11
N LEU A 96 -1.98 -9.81 9.88
CA LEU A 96 -0.76 -9.09 9.47
C LEU A 96 -0.56 -7.81 10.28
N LEU A 97 -1.62 -7.09 10.60
CA LEU A 97 -1.57 -5.87 11.43
C LEU A 97 -1.18 -6.16 12.88
N GLU A 98 -1.69 -7.23 13.47
CA GLU A 98 -1.37 -7.67 14.82
C GLU A 98 0.11 -8.07 14.96
N ASN A 99 0.63 -8.79 13.95
CA ASN A 99 2.04 -9.21 13.89
C ASN A 99 3.00 -8.07 13.52
N ASN A 100 2.47 -6.93 13.02
CA ASN A 100 3.24 -5.75 12.63
C ASN A 100 2.62 -4.48 13.23
N PRO A 101 2.81 -4.19 14.53
CA PRO A 101 2.34 -2.96 15.15
C PRO A 101 2.78 -1.73 14.35
N GLU A 102 1.98 -0.68 14.34
CA GLU A 102 2.21 0.48 13.47
C GLU A 102 3.60 1.10 13.64
N THR A 103 4.06 1.21 14.89
CA THR A 103 5.38 1.77 15.20
C THR A 103 6.50 0.94 14.55
N ASP A 104 6.43 -0.39 14.73
CA ASP A 104 7.44 -1.32 14.23
C ASP A 104 7.43 -1.36 12.69
N TYR A 105 6.24 -1.33 12.09
CA TYR A 105 6.08 -1.24 10.65
C TYR A 105 6.67 0.05 10.08
N LYS A 106 6.40 1.21 10.71
CA LYS A 106 6.98 2.51 10.32
C LYS A 106 8.51 2.49 10.37
N GLU A 107 9.07 1.94 11.46
CA GLU A 107 10.52 1.84 11.63
C GLU A 107 11.15 0.92 10.57
N ALA A 108 10.55 -0.25 10.33
CA ALA A 108 10.99 -1.19 9.31
C ALA A 108 10.99 -0.57 7.91
N VAL A 109 9.91 0.12 7.52
CA VAL A 109 9.82 0.80 6.22
C VAL A 109 10.87 1.91 6.10
N ARG A 110 11.08 2.74 7.13
CA ARG A 110 12.11 3.79 7.11
C ARG A 110 13.50 3.21 6.92
N LYS A 111 13.82 2.13 7.63
CA LYS A 111 15.11 1.44 7.53
C LYS A 111 15.33 0.87 6.12
N ASP A 112 14.29 0.29 5.55
CA ASP A 112 14.37 -0.30 4.20
C ASP A 112 14.50 0.78 3.13
N VAL A 113 13.75 1.87 3.22
CA VAL A 113 13.90 3.05 2.34
C VAL A 113 15.31 3.64 2.42
N ALA A 114 15.88 3.76 3.62
CA ALA A 114 17.25 4.24 3.80
C ALA A 114 18.27 3.32 3.11
N ASN A 115 18.11 2.01 3.25
CA ASN A 115 18.95 0.99 2.59
C ASN A 115 18.86 1.09 1.06
N TYR A 116 17.65 1.28 0.52
CA TYR A 116 17.46 1.48 -0.93
C TYR A 116 18.18 2.72 -1.43
N LYS A 117 18.07 3.84 -0.71
CA LYS A 117 18.76 5.10 -1.06
C LYS A 117 20.28 4.94 -1.00
N GLU A 118 20.83 4.32 0.04
CA GLU A 118 22.26 4.05 0.20
C GLU A 118 22.82 3.23 -0.96
N ARG A 119 22.10 2.20 -1.38
CA ARG A 119 22.48 1.33 -2.49
C ARG A 119 22.22 1.94 -3.89
N SER A 120 21.60 3.12 -3.94
CA SER A 120 21.10 3.71 -5.20
C SER A 120 20.17 2.74 -5.96
N ARG A 121 19.29 2.10 -5.19
CA ARG A 121 18.32 1.14 -5.68
C ARG A 121 16.98 1.83 -5.92
N THR A 122 16.30 1.48 -7.02
CA THR A 122 15.03 2.11 -7.41
C THR A 122 14.12 1.09 -8.06
N ILE A 123 12.84 1.08 -7.71
CA ILE A 123 11.81 0.31 -8.42
C ILE A 123 11.42 1.10 -9.67
N ARG A 124 11.73 0.57 -10.85
CA ARG A 124 11.43 1.20 -12.13
C ARG A 124 10.03 0.89 -12.64
N GLN A 125 9.58 -0.33 -12.37
CA GLN A 125 8.27 -0.80 -12.81
C GLN A 125 7.78 -1.88 -11.87
N THR A 126 6.47 -1.93 -11.66
CA THR A 126 5.77 -3.04 -11.02
C THR A 126 4.73 -3.60 -11.98
N SER A 127 4.52 -4.90 -11.94
CA SER A 127 3.47 -5.57 -12.68
C SER A 127 2.76 -6.57 -11.78
N VAL A 128 1.48 -6.78 -11.99
CA VAL A 128 0.68 -7.78 -11.28
C VAL A 128 0.16 -8.76 -12.30
N CYS A 129 0.19 -10.04 -12.00
CA CYS A 129 -0.25 -11.15 -12.85
C CYS A 129 -1.61 -10.88 -13.49
N ASP A 130 -1.96 -11.56 -14.55
CA ASP A 130 -3.26 -11.40 -15.19
C ASP A 130 -4.41 -12.01 -14.36
N THR A 131 -5.64 -11.65 -14.68
CA THR A 131 -6.81 -12.04 -13.88
C THR A 131 -7.01 -13.56 -13.84
N ASN A 132 -6.67 -14.23 -14.92
CA ASN A 132 -6.75 -15.70 -15.04
C ASN A 132 -5.62 -16.44 -14.31
N GLU A 133 -4.58 -15.73 -13.88
CA GLU A 133 -3.46 -16.31 -13.11
C GLU A 133 -3.67 -16.14 -11.58
N VAL A 134 -4.73 -15.46 -11.16
CA VAL A 134 -5.09 -15.38 -9.75
C VAL A 134 -5.69 -16.71 -9.30
N LEU A 135 -5.04 -17.37 -8.34
CA LEU A 135 -5.56 -18.60 -7.76
C LEU A 135 -6.48 -18.27 -6.58
N TYR A 136 -7.72 -18.71 -6.64
CA TYR A 136 -8.69 -18.62 -5.56
C TYR A 136 -8.86 -19.95 -4.87
N LEU A 137 -8.82 -19.96 -3.54
CA LEU A 137 -8.98 -21.16 -2.72
C LEU A 137 -9.94 -20.86 -1.56
N THR A 138 -10.58 -21.91 -1.04
CA THR A 138 -11.27 -21.86 0.25
C THR A 138 -10.53 -22.76 1.22
N ASP A 139 -10.11 -22.23 2.35
CA ASP A 139 -9.47 -23.02 3.40
C ASP A 139 -10.51 -23.98 4.00
N LYS A 140 -10.24 -25.27 3.90
CA LYS A 140 -11.16 -26.33 4.37
C LYS A 140 -11.30 -26.40 5.89
N ASN A 141 -10.36 -25.81 6.63
CA ASN A 141 -10.33 -25.88 8.09
C ASN A 141 -11.21 -24.81 8.73
N ASN A 142 -11.23 -23.62 8.17
CA ASN A 142 -11.92 -22.46 8.73
C ASN A 142 -12.92 -21.78 7.78
N GLY A 143 -12.91 -22.17 6.50
CA GLY A 143 -13.80 -21.61 5.49
C GLY A 143 -13.35 -20.27 4.89
N ASP A 144 -12.15 -19.78 5.23
CA ASP A 144 -11.63 -18.51 4.72
C ASP A 144 -11.52 -18.54 3.19
N GLU A 145 -11.97 -17.48 2.54
CA GLU A 145 -11.72 -17.25 1.12
C GLU A 145 -10.33 -16.64 0.95
N LEU A 146 -9.47 -17.32 0.22
CA LEU A 146 -8.08 -16.92 -0.05
C LEU A 146 -7.87 -16.64 -1.54
N ALA A 147 -6.98 -15.69 -1.83
CA ALA A 147 -6.51 -15.42 -3.18
C ALA A 147 -4.98 -15.29 -3.21
N TYR A 148 -4.35 -15.88 -4.23
CA TYR A 148 -2.90 -15.79 -4.46
C TYR A 148 -2.65 -14.95 -5.69
N VAL A 149 -1.88 -13.88 -5.52
CA VAL A 149 -1.56 -12.91 -6.56
C VAL A 149 -0.05 -12.77 -6.67
N THR A 150 0.50 -12.94 -7.87
CA THR A 150 1.93 -12.71 -8.11
C THR A 150 2.15 -11.30 -8.63
N ALA A 151 3.16 -10.63 -8.10
CA ALA A 151 3.66 -9.37 -8.60
C ALA A 151 5.13 -9.44 -8.93
N SER A 152 5.57 -8.70 -9.94
CA SER A 152 6.98 -8.57 -10.32
C SER A 152 7.44 -7.12 -10.19
N TYR A 153 8.71 -6.96 -9.84
CA TYR A 153 9.36 -5.68 -9.62
C TYR A 153 10.61 -5.61 -10.48
N PHE A 154 10.65 -4.66 -11.38
CA PHE A 154 11.87 -4.35 -12.14
C PHE A 154 12.66 -3.31 -11.36
N VAL A 155 13.77 -3.75 -10.80
CA VAL A 155 14.59 -2.97 -9.89
C VAL A 155 15.90 -2.60 -10.57
N GLN A 156 16.30 -1.34 -10.46
CA GLN A 156 17.61 -0.87 -10.86
C GLN A 156 18.45 -0.60 -9.62
N GLU A 157 19.67 -1.15 -9.59
CA GLU A 157 20.69 -0.82 -8.61
C GLU A 157 21.95 -0.33 -9.35
N LYS A 158 22.22 0.96 -9.24
CA LYS A 158 23.28 1.63 -10.04
C LYS A 158 23.07 1.39 -11.55
N LYS A 159 23.93 0.57 -12.18
CA LYS A 159 23.86 0.20 -13.62
C LYS A 159 23.31 -1.21 -13.87
N LYS A 160 22.94 -1.94 -12.79
CA LYS A 160 22.41 -3.30 -12.90
C LYS A 160 20.89 -3.25 -12.81
N PHE A 161 20.27 -4.17 -13.53
CA PHE A 161 18.82 -4.37 -13.49
C PHE A 161 18.55 -5.80 -13.04
N ASP A 162 17.50 -5.95 -12.25
CA ASP A 162 17.04 -7.22 -11.73
C ASP A 162 15.52 -7.27 -11.75
N LYS A 163 14.95 -8.45 -11.91
CA LYS A 163 13.52 -8.68 -11.84
C LYS A 163 13.26 -9.66 -10.70
N THR A 164 12.52 -9.21 -9.71
CA THR A 164 12.14 -10.02 -8.56
C THR A 164 10.65 -10.25 -8.55
N TYR A 165 10.22 -11.35 -7.92
CA TYR A 165 8.81 -11.72 -7.84
C TYR A 165 8.38 -11.88 -6.39
N GLN A 166 7.14 -11.47 -6.11
CA GLN A 166 6.50 -11.68 -4.81
C GLN A 166 5.15 -12.32 -5.00
N LYS A 167 4.85 -13.28 -4.16
CA LYS A 167 3.51 -13.88 -4.05
C LYS A 167 2.81 -13.25 -2.86
N TYR A 168 1.65 -12.69 -3.10
CA TYR A 168 0.74 -12.14 -2.11
C TYR A 168 -0.35 -13.15 -1.82
N VAL A 169 -0.60 -13.41 -0.56
CA VAL A 169 -1.76 -14.17 -0.07
C VAL A 169 -2.74 -13.16 0.49
N LEU A 170 -3.94 -13.14 -0.03
CA LEU A 170 -5.02 -12.28 0.45
C LEU A 170 -6.12 -13.15 1.05
N ARG A 171 -6.76 -12.62 2.08
CA ARG A 171 -7.96 -13.19 2.69
C ARG A 171 -9.10 -12.18 2.57
N LYS A 172 -10.30 -12.68 2.37
CA LYS A 172 -11.49 -11.86 2.36
C LYS A 172 -11.96 -11.62 3.80
N ASP A 173 -12.17 -10.35 4.17
CA ASP A 173 -12.68 -10.01 5.49
C ASP A 173 -14.21 -10.16 5.61
N ASP A 174 -14.76 -9.91 6.79
CA ASP A 174 -16.19 -10.03 7.08
C ASP A 174 -17.06 -9.02 6.30
N GLU A 175 -16.45 -7.94 5.78
CA GLU A 175 -17.10 -6.93 4.92
C GLU A 175 -17.04 -7.30 3.44
N GLY A 176 -16.35 -8.40 3.08
CA GLY A 176 -16.16 -8.86 1.72
C GLY A 176 -14.97 -8.23 1.01
N ASN A 177 -14.12 -7.48 1.70
CA ASN A 177 -12.94 -6.84 1.15
C ASN A 177 -11.73 -7.77 1.18
N TRP A 178 -10.95 -7.78 0.11
CA TRP A 178 -9.71 -8.52 0.06
C TRP A 178 -8.61 -7.79 0.82
N LYS A 179 -7.98 -8.46 1.79
CA LYS A 179 -6.90 -7.93 2.64
C LYS A 179 -5.63 -8.76 2.47
N ILE A 180 -4.47 -8.11 2.45
CA ILE A 180 -3.18 -8.79 2.37
C ILE A 180 -2.89 -9.47 3.71
N LEU A 181 -2.93 -10.81 3.72
CA LEU A 181 -2.64 -11.65 4.88
C LEU A 181 -1.13 -11.87 5.03
N ASN A 182 -0.44 -12.12 3.91
CA ASN A 182 0.99 -12.38 3.90
C ASN A 182 1.56 -12.11 2.50
N TYR A 183 2.88 -11.94 2.41
CA TYR A 183 3.62 -11.90 1.14
C TYR A 183 5.05 -12.40 1.33
N TYR A 184 5.60 -13.02 0.30
CA TYR A 184 6.95 -13.56 0.31
C TYR A 184 7.56 -13.53 -1.09
N GLN A 185 8.89 -13.46 -1.14
CA GLN A 185 9.63 -13.52 -2.39
C GLN A 185 9.62 -14.95 -2.93
N ILE A 186 9.45 -15.07 -4.24
CA ILE A 186 9.57 -16.34 -4.97
C ILE A 186 10.70 -16.23 -5.99
N GLU A 187 11.30 -17.37 -6.34
CA GLU A 187 12.32 -17.49 -7.39
C GLU A 187 11.60 -17.79 -8.71
N GLY A 188 11.95 -17.07 -9.78
CA GLY A 188 11.39 -17.26 -11.12
C GLY A 188 9.99 -16.70 -11.36
N SER A 189 9.51 -16.85 -12.59
CA SER A 189 8.12 -16.56 -12.97
C SER A 189 7.25 -17.79 -12.68
N PRO A 190 6.01 -17.65 -12.18
CA PRO A 190 5.11 -18.79 -11.97
C PRO A 190 4.86 -19.66 -13.22
N SER A 191 5.06 -19.11 -14.40
CA SER A 191 4.96 -19.82 -15.69
C SER A 191 6.13 -20.76 -15.99
N GLU A 192 7.19 -20.77 -15.16
CA GLU A 192 8.37 -21.62 -15.34
C GLU A 192 8.39 -22.85 -14.40
N GLU A 193 7.46 -22.89 -13.41
CA GLU A 193 7.39 -23.99 -12.44
C GLU A 193 6.48 -25.17 -12.87
N ASP A 194 5.70 -25.02 -13.95
CA ASP A 194 4.71 -26.04 -14.38
C ASP A 194 5.23 -26.98 -15.51
N ASP A 195 6.51 -26.94 -15.89
CA ASP A 195 7.08 -27.72 -16.99
C ASP A 195 8.07 -28.84 -16.55
N ASP A 196 8.00 -29.33 -15.28
CA ASP A 196 8.78 -30.50 -14.82
C ASP A 196 7.88 -31.68 -14.39
#